data_f7ce412c74df0ddf4221e983920cddbe
#
_entry.id   f7ce412c74df0ddf4221e983920cddbe
#
_cell.length_a   1.000
_cell.length_b   1.000
_cell.length_c   1.000
_cell.angle_alpha   90.00
_cell.angle_beta   90.00
_cell.angle_gamma   90.00
#
_symmetry.space_group_name_H-M   'P 1'
#
loop_
_entity.id
_entity.type
_entity.pdbx_description
1 polymer ?
#
loop_
_entity_poly.entity_id
_entity_poly.type
_entity_poly.pdbx_seq_one_letter_code
_entity_poly.pdbx_strand_id
1 'polypeptide(L)'
;SFHFPVWESIFFRALSGSIIATFMAMYFGFDKLKTKKPVGHAIRALSASACVVFYIYGINHLMLSENIAIAHSAPIIAAFLAVPILGERIGIFRTTAILIGFIGVLIIVKPGTDLFKLETLYPLISAAFMASVYLSTRSVMSTDSSVAIVFYYSFALLITSIIFFPDNFIMPNGIQL
;
A
#
# COMPACT_ATOMS: atom_id res chain seq x y z
N SER A 1 18.81 -18.68 8.10
CA SER A 1 17.65 -17.80 7.92
C SER A 1 18.15 -16.43 7.53
N PHE A 2 17.94 -16.07 6.26
CA PHE A 2 18.28 -14.75 5.75
C PHE A 2 17.29 -13.74 6.34
N HIS A 3 17.67 -13.02 7.37
CA HIS A 3 16.95 -11.88 7.88
C HIS A 3 17.39 -10.64 7.09
N PHE A 4 16.85 -10.47 5.89
CA PHE A 4 16.95 -9.17 5.21
C PHE A 4 15.97 -8.23 5.95
N PRO A 5 16.43 -7.13 6.55
CA PRO A 5 15.54 -6.21 7.24
C PRO A 5 14.56 -5.65 6.21
N VAL A 6 13.26 -5.83 6.47
CA VAL A 6 12.18 -5.46 5.52
C VAL A 6 12.24 -3.97 5.17
N TRP A 7 12.67 -3.12 6.11
CA TRP A 7 12.84 -1.68 5.92
C TRP A 7 13.90 -1.33 4.88
N GLU A 8 15.01 -2.05 4.83
CA GLU A 8 16.07 -1.83 3.83
C GLU A 8 15.58 -2.13 2.42
N SER A 9 14.84 -3.24 2.26
CA SER A 9 14.23 -3.58 0.97
C SER A 9 13.27 -2.47 0.50
N ILE A 10 12.48 -1.88 1.42
CA ILE A 10 11.57 -0.78 1.10
C ILE A 10 12.35 0.47 0.74
N PHE A 11 13.43 0.78 1.45
CA PHE A 11 14.29 1.91 1.16
C PHE A 11 14.89 1.82 -0.25
N PHE A 12 15.52 0.69 -0.60
CA PHE A 12 16.10 0.50 -1.93
C PHE A 12 15.04 0.55 -3.04
N ARG A 13 13.87 -0.04 -2.80
CA ARG A 13 12.72 0.04 -3.72
C ARG A 13 12.24 1.47 -3.89
N ALA A 14 12.11 2.23 -2.82
CA ALA A 14 11.68 3.63 -2.85
C ALA A 14 12.73 4.52 -3.51
N LEU A 15 14.01 4.28 -3.24
CA LEU A 15 15.12 5.00 -3.85
C LEU A 15 15.16 4.78 -5.37
N SER A 16 15.13 3.53 -5.82
CA SER A 16 15.11 3.20 -7.26
C SER A 16 13.88 3.78 -7.94
N GLY A 17 12.69 3.67 -7.30
CA GLY A 17 11.46 4.27 -7.79
C GLY A 17 11.54 5.79 -7.91
N SER A 18 12.17 6.47 -6.95
CA SER A 18 12.34 7.92 -6.98
C SER A 18 13.34 8.37 -8.07
N ILE A 19 14.39 7.61 -8.30
CA ILE A 19 15.34 7.85 -9.40
C ILE A 19 14.61 7.73 -10.74
N ILE A 20 13.90 6.63 -10.96
CA ILE A 20 13.13 6.41 -12.19
C ILE A 20 12.07 7.50 -12.39
N ALA A 21 11.34 7.86 -11.34
CA ALA A 21 10.33 8.92 -11.39
C ALA A 21 10.93 10.27 -11.76
N THR A 22 12.14 10.58 -11.26
CA THR A 22 12.88 11.80 -11.60
C THR A 22 13.31 11.79 -13.07
N PHE A 23 13.85 10.68 -13.58
CA PHE A 23 14.17 10.53 -14.99
C PHE A 23 12.93 10.68 -15.89
N MET A 24 11.80 10.09 -15.49
CA MET A 24 10.54 10.27 -16.22
C MET A 24 10.11 11.75 -16.23
N ALA A 25 10.22 12.46 -15.09
CA ALA A 25 9.87 13.86 -15.02
C ALA A 25 10.80 14.73 -15.88
N MET A 26 12.09 14.41 -15.96
CA MET A 26 13.04 15.09 -16.86
C MET A 26 12.72 14.81 -18.33
N TYR A 27 12.39 13.57 -18.68
CA TYR A 27 12.11 13.18 -20.07
C TYR A 27 10.78 13.74 -20.59
N PHE A 28 9.71 13.65 -19.80
CA PHE A 28 8.36 14.10 -20.19
C PHE A 28 8.08 15.58 -19.87
N GLY A 29 9.01 16.24 -19.17
CA GLY A 29 8.91 17.63 -18.75
C GLY A 29 8.28 17.81 -17.38
N PHE A 30 8.86 18.71 -16.58
CA PHE A 30 8.39 19.04 -15.22
C PHE A 30 6.96 19.60 -15.17
N ASP A 31 6.45 20.13 -16.29
CA ASP A 31 5.06 20.57 -16.38
C ASP A 31 4.05 19.43 -16.11
N LYS A 32 4.44 18.18 -16.36
CA LYS A 32 3.65 16.99 -16.05
C LYS A 32 3.52 16.70 -14.55
N LEU A 33 4.35 17.33 -13.71
CA LEU A 33 4.24 17.24 -12.26
C LEU A 33 3.18 18.15 -11.66
N LYS A 34 2.65 19.10 -12.46
CA LYS A 34 1.58 19.98 -12.00
C LYS A 34 0.33 19.15 -11.68
N THR A 35 -0.15 19.29 -10.46
CA THR A 35 -1.34 18.59 -9.98
C THR A 35 -2.53 19.52 -9.82
N LYS A 36 -3.70 19.04 -10.17
CA LYS A 36 -4.99 19.69 -9.89
C LYS A 36 -5.63 19.21 -8.59
N LYS A 37 -5.10 18.10 -8.02
CA LYS A 37 -5.62 17.46 -6.79
C LYS A 37 -4.54 17.20 -5.76
N PRO A 38 -3.90 18.24 -5.19
CA PRO A 38 -2.81 18.06 -4.23
C PRO A 38 -3.23 17.26 -2.99
N VAL A 39 -4.47 17.47 -2.51
CA VAL A 39 -5.04 16.71 -1.38
C VAL A 39 -5.15 15.22 -1.72
N GLY A 40 -5.53 14.88 -2.95
CA GLY A 40 -5.59 13.49 -3.41
C GLY A 40 -4.21 12.80 -3.37
N HIS A 41 -3.16 13.50 -3.79
CA HIS A 41 -1.78 13.00 -3.68
C HIS A 41 -1.33 12.88 -2.22
N ALA A 42 -1.68 13.84 -1.35
CA ALA A 42 -1.35 13.79 0.07
C ALA A 42 -2.04 12.60 0.77
N ILE A 43 -3.33 12.40 0.56
CA ILE A 43 -4.09 11.24 1.09
C ILE A 43 -3.44 9.94 0.60
N ARG A 44 -3.14 9.84 -0.69
CA ARG A 44 -2.51 8.67 -1.29
C ARG A 44 -1.14 8.40 -0.68
N ALA A 45 -0.31 9.42 -0.50
CA ALA A 45 1.02 9.33 0.07
C ALA A 45 0.97 8.87 1.53
N LEU A 46 0.16 9.51 2.37
CA LEU A 46 -0.02 9.17 3.78
C LEU A 46 -0.60 7.76 3.95
N SER A 47 -1.61 7.41 3.15
CA SER A 47 -2.20 6.08 3.18
C SER A 47 -1.20 5.00 2.74
N ALA A 48 -0.37 5.27 1.74
CA ALA A 48 0.66 4.34 1.30
C ALA A 48 1.73 4.12 2.39
N SER A 49 2.15 5.19 3.04
CA SER A 49 3.10 5.13 4.16
C SER A 49 2.54 4.33 5.33
N ALA A 50 1.31 4.65 5.76
CA ALA A 50 0.64 3.90 6.82
C ALA A 50 0.44 2.42 6.46
N CYS A 51 0.03 2.13 5.22
CA CYS A 51 -0.12 0.77 4.71
C CYS A 51 1.17 -0.03 4.89
N VAL A 52 2.32 0.51 4.48
CA VAL A 52 3.62 -0.15 4.58
C VAL A 52 4.00 -0.39 6.04
N VAL A 53 3.83 0.59 6.92
CA VAL A 53 4.13 0.48 8.35
C VAL A 53 3.32 -0.67 8.97
N PHE A 54 1.99 -0.67 8.82
CA PHE A 54 1.14 -1.71 9.39
C PHE A 54 1.38 -3.08 8.76
N TYR A 55 1.72 -3.14 7.47
CA TYR A 55 2.09 -4.40 6.81
C TYR A 55 3.34 -5.04 7.44
N ILE A 56 4.37 -4.22 7.75
CA ILE A 56 5.59 -4.69 8.39
C ILE A 56 5.32 -5.15 9.82
N TYR A 57 4.51 -4.39 10.59
CA TYR A 57 4.08 -4.86 11.91
C TYR A 57 3.38 -6.22 11.82
N GLY A 58 2.55 -6.44 10.81
CA GLY A 58 1.91 -7.73 10.56
C GLY A 58 2.93 -8.85 10.29
N ILE A 59 3.95 -8.62 9.45
CA ILE A 59 5.00 -9.61 9.17
C ILE A 59 5.79 -10.01 10.43
N ASN A 60 6.00 -9.08 11.34
CA ASN A 60 6.78 -9.33 12.56
C ASN A 60 6.01 -10.16 13.60
N HIS A 61 4.68 -10.25 13.52
CA HIS A 61 3.83 -10.88 14.53
C HIS A 61 3.01 -12.06 14.01
N LEU A 62 2.83 -12.18 12.69
CA LEU A 62 2.04 -13.22 12.03
C LEU A 62 2.91 -14.05 11.09
N MET A 63 2.43 -15.23 10.71
CA MET A 63 3.03 -15.96 9.61
C MET A 63 2.89 -15.14 8.32
N LEU A 64 3.93 -15.15 7.49
CA LEU A 64 3.95 -14.38 6.24
C LEU A 64 2.73 -14.70 5.35
N SER A 65 2.32 -15.97 5.29
CA SER A 65 1.15 -16.41 4.53
C SER A 65 -0.16 -15.81 5.06
N GLU A 66 -0.34 -15.75 6.39
CA GLU A 66 -1.51 -15.13 7.02
C GLU A 66 -1.55 -13.63 6.73
N ASN A 67 -0.41 -12.95 6.91
CA ASN A 67 -0.29 -11.51 6.68
C ASN A 67 -0.60 -11.14 5.22
N ILE A 68 -0.04 -11.87 4.26
CA ILE A 68 -0.29 -11.68 2.83
C ILE A 68 -1.77 -11.92 2.49
N ALA A 69 -2.35 -13.03 2.97
CA ALA A 69 -3.73 -13.38 2.65
C ALA A 69 -4.72 -12.31 3.16
N ILE A 70 -4.51 -11.78 4.36
CA ILE A 70 -5.36 -10.73 4.92
C ILE A 70 -5.14 -9.39 4.18
N ALA A 71 -3.89 -9.03 3.87
CA ALA A 71 -3.58 -7.82 3.12
C ALA A 71 -4.22 -7.81 1.72
N HIS A 72 -4.40 -8.98 1.10
CA HIS A 72 -5.12 -9.13 -0.16
C HIS A 72 -6.63 -8.84 -0.08
N SER A 73 -7.19 -8.57 1.11
CA SER A 73 -8.55 -8.03 1.24
C SER A 73 -8.69 -6.57 0.77
N ALA A 74 -7.59 -5.85 0.55
CA ALA A 74 -7.59 -4.45 0.13
C ALA A 74 -8.47 -4.15 -1.11
N PRO A 75 -8.45 -4.94 -2.21
CA PRO A 75 -9.34 -4.71 -3.35
C PRO A 75 -10.82 -4.89 -3.00
N ILE A 76 -11.15 -5.78 -2.05
CA ILE A 76 -12.51 -6.02 -1.57
C ILE A 76 -13.00 -4.80 -0.80
N ILE A 77 -12.18 -4.29 0.14
CA ILE A 77 -12.46 -3.08 0.90
C ILE A 77 -12.59 -1.88 -0.04
N ALA A 78 -11.70 -1.73 -1.02
CA ALA A 78 -11.74 -0.66 -2.01
C ALA A 78 -13.04 -0.71 -2.85
N ALA A 79 -13.46 -1.90 -3.27
CA ALA A 79 -14.68 -2.07 -4.05
C ALA A 79 -15.92 -1.70 -3.22
N PHE A 80 -15.95 -2.05 -1.93
CA PHE A 80 -17.03 -1.67 -1.02
C PHE A 80 -17.06 -0.15 -0.78
N LEU A 81 -15.91 0.47 -0.52
CA LEU A 81 -15.80 1.91 -0.28
C LEU A 81 -15.99 2.77 -1.54
N ALA A 82 -15.81 2.22 -2.74
CA ALA A 82 -16.04 2.93 -3.99
C ALA A 82 -17.50 3.40 -4.15
N VAL A 83 -18.45 2.68 -3.57
CA VAL A 83 -19.88 3.04 -3.62
C VAL A 83 -20.14 4.39 -2.93
N PRO A 84 -19.87 4.56 -1.62
CA PRO A 84 -20.14 5.82 -0.93
C PRO A 84 -19.18 6.94 -1.31
N ILE A 85 -17.91 6.63 -1.67
CA ILE A 85 -16.88 7.65 -1.92
C ILE A 85 -16.90 8.15 -3.36
N LEU A 86 -17.06 7.24 -4.33
CA LEU A 86 -17.03 7.58 -5.76
C LEU A 86 -18.42 7.61 -6.41
N GLY A 87 -19.49 7.24 -5.68
CA GLY A 87 -20.83 7.16 -6.22
C GLY A 87 -21.01 6.04 -7.25
N GLU A 88 -20.12 5.03 -7.25
CA GLU A 88 -20.18 3.92 -8.21
C GLU A 88 -21.38 3.00 -7.89
N ARG A 89 -22.09 2.58 -8.93
CA ARG A 89 -23.10 1.51 -8.81
C ARG A 89 -22.40 0.18 -9.03
N ILE A 90 -22.49 -0.71 -8.04
CA ILE A 90 -21.95 -2.07 -8.16
C ILE A 90 -23.09 -3.02 -8.64
N GLY A 91 -22.78 -3.77 -9.72
CA GLY A 91 -23.66 -4.82 -10.19
C GLY A 91 -23.62 -6.07 -9.30
N ILE A 92 -24.61 -6.96 -9.47
CA ILE A 92 -24.77 -8.16 -8.65
C ILE A 92 -23.51 -9.05 -8.63
N PHE A 93 -22.84 -9.23 -9.76
CA PHE A 93 -21.61 -10.03 -9.84
C PHE A 93 -20.46 -9.47 -8.99
N ARG A 94 -20.32 -8.15 -8.95
CA ARG A 94 -19.29 -7.52 -8.12
C ARG A 94 -19.64 -7.59 -6.64
N THR A 95 -20.92 -7.45 -6.30
CA THR A 95 -21.42 -7.60 -4.93
C THR A 95 -21.18 -9.03 -4.41
N THR A 96 -21.50 -10.05 -5.20
CA THR A 96 -21.28 -11.45 -4.81
C THR A 96 -19.80 -11.76 -4.65
N ALA A 97 -18.93 -11.25 -5.52
CA ALA A 97 -17.47 -11.39 -5.39
C ALA A 97 -16.94 -10.76 -4.09
N ILE A 98 -17.43 -9.57 -3.73
CA ILE A 98 -17.09 -8.88 -2.46
C ILE A 98 -17.51 -9.75 -1.26
N LEU A 99 -18.73 -10.28 -1.27
CA LEU A 99 -19.24 -11.12 -0.18
C LEU A 99 -18.43 -12.41 -0.01
N ILE A 100 -18.14 -13.11 -1.12
CA ILE A 100 -17.31 -14.32 -1.10
C ILE A 100 -15.92 -14.02 -0.56
N GLY A 101 -15.30 -12.94 -1.04
CA GLY A 101 -13.97 -12.51 -0.56
C GLY A 101 -13.98 -12.13 0.92
N PHE A 102 -15.03 -11.46 1.39
CA PHE A 102 -15.19 -11.12 2.81
C PHE A 102 -15.33 -12.37 3.69
N ILE A 103 -16.11 -13.38 3.25
CA ILE A 103 -16.20 -14.68 3.94
C ILE A 103 -14.81 -15.34 4.01
N GLY A 104 -14.03 -15.30 2.92
CA GLY A 104 -12.66 -15.80 2.91
C GLY A 104 -11.77 -15.13 3.97
N VAL A 105 -11.84 -13.81 4.11
CA VAL A 105 -11.13 -13.07 5.16
C VAL A 105 -11.57 -13.50 6.56
N LEU A 106 -12.87 -13.66 6.81
CA LEU A 106 -13.41 -14.12 8.10
C LEU A 106 -12.91 -15.52 8.48
N ILE A 107 -12.80 -16.43 7.50
CA ILE A 107 -12.27 -17.78 7.72
C ILE A 107 -10.81 -17.74 8.16
N ILE A 108 -10.01 -16.81 7.60
CA ILE A 108 -8.59 -16.66 7.95
C ILE A 108 -8.45 -15.97 9.32
N VAL A 109 -9.19 -14.89 9.55
CA VAL A 109 -9.12 -14.09 10.78
C VAL A 109 -9.68 -14.80 11.99
N LYS A 110 -10.70 -15.68 11.79
CA LYS A 110 -11.40 -16.45 12.84
C LYS A 110 -11.85 -15.59 14.04
N PRO A 111 -12.55 -14.46 13.82
CA PRO A 111 -12.95 -13.56 14.89
C PRO A 111 -13.88 -14.28 15.89
N GLY A 112 -13.70 -14.03 17.19
CA GLY A 112 -14.51 -14.59 18.24
C GLY A 112 -14.20 -16.04 18.63
N THR A 113 -13.08 -16.60 18.16
CA THR A 113 -12.56 -17.91 18.57
C THR A 113 -11.28 -17.75 19.37
N ASP A 114 -10.86 -18.78 20.11
CA ASP A 114 -9.58 -18.81 20.83
C ASP A 114 -8.36 -18.73 19.90
N LEU A 115 -8.58 -18.88 18.59
CA LEU A 115 -7.55 -18.76 17.55
C LEU A 115 -7.39 -17.34 17.02
N PHE A 116 -8.27 -16.42 17.44
CA PHE A 116 -8.17 -15.01 17.05
C PHE A 116 -6.95 -14.35 17.71
N LYS A 117 -6.10 -13.79 16.87
CA LYS A 117 -4.93 -13.02 17.30
C LYS A 117 -5.19 -11.53 17.09
N LEU A 118 -4.95 -10.71 18.10
CA LEU A 118 -5.13 -9.26 17.99
C LEU A 118 -4.19 -8.67 16.92
N GLU A 119 -3.04 -9.29 16.70
CA GLU A 119 -2.06 -8.95 15.67
C GLU A 119 -2.63 -9.01 14.24
N THR A 120 -3.71 -9.76 14.03
CA THR A 120 -4.44 -9.83 12.76
C THR A 120 -5.02 -8.48 12.33
N LEU A 121 -5.17 -7.55 13.28
CA LEU A 121 -5.58 -6.18 12.98
C LEU A 121 -4.53 -5.42 12.17
N TYR A 122 -3.24 -5.73 12.29
CA TYR A 122 -2.20 -5.03 11.52
C TYR A 122 -2.41 -5.17 10.01
N PRO A 123 -2.50 -6.37 9.41
CA PRO A 123 -2.73 -6.49 7.99
C PRO A 123 -4.14 -6.02 7.55
N LEU A 124 -5.15 -6.07 8.41
CA LEU A 124 -6.47 -5.50 8.11
C LEU A 124 -6.42 -3.99 7.99
N ILE A 125 -5.74 -3.30 8.92
CA ILE A 125 -5.52 -1.85 8.87
C ILE A 125 -4.68 -1.50 7.64
N SER A 126 -3.63 -2.27 7.36
CA SER A 126 -2.84 -2.12 6.13
C SER A 126 -3.71 -2.24 4.88
N ALA A 127 -4.60 -3.23 4.81
CA ALA A 127 -5.53 -3.42 3.70
C ALA A 127 -6.50 -2.23 3.54
N ALA A 128 -6.99 -1.65 4.64
CA ALA A 128 -7.84 -0.46 4.61
C ALA A 128 -7.10 0.77 4.06
N PHE A 129 -5.85 0.99 4.47
CA PHE A 129 -5.01 2.03 3.90
C PHE A 129 -4.68 1.79 2.42
N MET A 130 -4.42 0.54 2.03
CA MET A 130 -4.22 0.20 0.61
C MET A 130 -5.50 0.44 -0.21
N ALA A 131 -6.67 0.16 0.34
CA ALA A 131 -7.94 0.51 -0.30
C ALA A 131 -8.07 2.03 -0.52
N SER A 132 -7.68 2.84 0.47
CA SER A 132 -7.59 4.31 0.34
C SER A 132 -6.62 4.74 -0.77
N VAL A 133 -5.46 4.06 -0.90
CA VAL A 133 -4.52 4.28 -2.02
C VAL A 133 -5.19 4.00 -3.37
N TYR A 134 -5.95 2.91 -3.51
CA TYR A 134 -6.66 2.60 -4.75
C TYR A 134 -7.71 3.65 -5.10
N LEU A 135 -8.52 4.09 -4.12
CA LEU A 135 -9.57 5.09 -4.33
C LEU A 135 -8.99 6.47 -4.68
N SER A 136 -7.98 6.92 -3.93
CA SER A 136 -7.31 8.18 -4.21
C SER A 136 -6.59 8.17 -5.55
N THR A 137 -5.98 7.05 -5.94
CA THR A 137 -5.37 6.87 -7.25
C THR A 137 -6.40 7.04 -8.37
N ARG A 138 -7.56 6.38 -8.27
CA ARG A 138 -8.65 6.54 -9.25
C ARG A 138 -9.12 8.00 -9.38
N SER A 139 -9.26 8.69 -8.24
CA SER A 139 -9.65 10.10 -8.23
C SER A 139 -8.60 11.00 -8.90
N VAL A 140 -7.33 10.76 -8.66
CA VAL A 140 -6.23 11.57 -9.19
C VAL A 140 -5.96 11.27 -10.68
N MET A 141 -6.05 10.01 -11.10
CA MET A 141 -5.85 9.59 -12.50
C MET A 141 -6.80 10.28 -13.49
N SER A 142 -7.92 10.79 -13.03
CA SER A 142 -8.88 11.50 -13.90
C SER A 142 -8.40 12.90 -14.32
N THR A 143 -7.41 13.48 -13.62
CA THR A 143 -6.99 14.87 -13.82
C THR A 143 -5.49 15.05 -13.99
N ASP A 144 -4.70 14.16 -13.42
CA ASP A 144 -3.25 14.31 -13.31
C ASP A 144 -2.51 13.26 -14.12
N SER A 145 -1.30 13.57 -14.52
CA SER A 145 -0.46 12.67 -15.33
C SER A 145 0.04 11.47 -14.51
N SER A 146 0.24 10.34 -15.18
CA SER A 146 0.85 9.16 -14.55
C SER A 146 2.25 9.47 -14.00
N VAL A 147 2.99 10.40 -14.60
CA VAL A 147 4.31 10.84 -14.12
C VAL A 147 4.20 11.48 -12.75
N ALA A 148 3.25 12.40 -12.54
CA ALA A 148 2.99 13.02 -11.24
C ALA A 148 2.61 11.98 -10.18
N ILE A 149 1.75 11.04 -10.54
CA ILE A 149 1.26 9.98 -9.65
C ILE A 149 2.43 9.12 -9.15
N VAL A 150 3.31 8.67 -10.04
CA VAL A 150 4.48 7.87 -9.69
C VAL A 150 5.48 8.68 -8.88
N PHE A 151 5.75 9.93 -9.30
CA PHE A 151 6.70 10.83 -8.65
C PHE A 151 6.32 11.07 -7.17
N TYR A 152 5.13 11.59 -6.90
CA TYR A 152 4.70 11.88 -5.52
C TYR A 152 4.63 10.62 -4.65
N TYR A 153 4.24 9.49 -5.22
CA TYR A 153 4.21 8.22 -4.49
C TYR A 153 5.61 7.71 -4.11
N SER A 154 6.55 7.71 -5.05
CA SER A 154 7.90 7.22 -4.80
C SER A 154 8.63 8.08 -3.77
N PHE A 155 8.50 9.40 -3.86
CA PHE A 155 9.09 10.31 -2.88
C PHE A 155 8.46 10.18 -1.49
N ALA A 156 7.15 9.98 -1.40
CA ALA A 156 6.49 9.75 -0.13
C ALA A 156 6.98 8.46 0.55
N LEU A 157 7.12 7.38 -0.21
CA LEU A 157 7.69 6.13 0.31
C LEU A 157 9.16 6.28 0.73
N LEU A 158 9.94 7.05 -0.03
CA LEU A 158 11.34 7.33 0.32
C LEU A 158 11.43 8.09 1.64
N ILE A 159 10.64 9.13 1.83
CA ILE A 159 10.58 9.89 3.08
C ILE A 159 10.17 8.97 4.24
N THR A 160 9.14 8.16 4.04
CA THR A 160 8.67 7.19 5.06
C THR A 160 9.77 6.21 5.41
N SER A 161 10.46 5.65 4.43
CA SER A 161 11.54 4.68 4.68
C SER A 161 12.72 5.31 5.42
N ILE A 162 13.00 6.59 5.22
CA ILE A 162 14.04 7.33 5.96
C ILE A 162 13.61 7.58 7.41
N ILE A 163 12.34 7.96 7.65
CA ILE A 163 11.82 8.23 9.01
C ILE A 163 11.84 6.95 9.87
N PHE A 164 11.49 5.81 9.28
CA PHE A 164 11.44 4.51 9.96
C PHE A 164 12.72 3.69 9.76
N PHE A 165 13.80 4.33 9.33
CA PHE A 165 15.06 3.66 9.06
C PHE A 165 15.68 3.12 10.36
N PRO A 166 16.05 1.83 10.44
CA PRO A 166 16.65 1.28 11.64
C PRO A 166 18.07 1.83 11.85
N ASP A 167 18.45 2.08 13.10
CA ASP A 167 19.78 2.60 13.47
C ASP A 167 20.95 1.66 13.08
N ASN A 168 20.64 0.36 12.83
CA ASN A 168 21.61 -0.66 12.42
C ASN A 168 21.41 -1.02 10.93
N PHE A 169 21.96 -0.22 10.04
CA PHE A 169 21.94 -0.48 8.61
C PHE A 169 22.94 -1.59 8.24
N ILE A 170 22.45 -2.67 7.65
CA ILE A 170 23.28 -3.75 7.11
C ILE A 170 23.33 -3.61 5.59
N MET A 171 24.47 -3.17 5.04
CA MET A 171 24.65 -3.17 3.59
C MET A 171 24.58 -4.60 3.04
N PRO A 172 23.79 -4.86 2.00
CA PRO A 172 23.76 -6.17 1.35
C PRO A 172 25.15 -6.43 0.75
N ASN A 173 25.85 -7.39 1.32
CA ASN A 173 27.08 -7.91 0.72
C ASN A 173 26.67 -8.68 -0.54
N GLY A 174 27.36 -8.43 -1.68
CA GLY A 174 26.99 -8.94 -3.01
C GLY A 174 26.93 -10.47 -3.20
N ILE A 175 27.02 -11.25 -2.12
CA ILE A 175 26.86 -12.72 -2.06
C ILE A 175 25.42 -13.10 -1.66
N GLN A 176 24.55 -12.13 -1.34
CA GLN A 176 23.19 -12.34 -0.80
C GLN A 176 22.06 -11.98 -1.78
N LEU A 177 22.42 -11.71 -3.04
CA LEU A 177 21.48 -11.46 -4.14
C LEU A 177 21.08 -12.75 -4.85
#